data_715691adc6e6a618bd8d8b56aff52d50
#
_entry.id   715691adc6e6a618bd8d8b56aff52d50
#
_cell.length_a   1.000
_cell.length_b   1.000
_cell.length_c   1.000
_cell.angle_alpha   90.00
_cell.angle_beta   90.00
_cell.angle_gamma   90.00
#
_symmetry.space_group_name_H-M   'P 1'
#
loop_
_entity.id
_entity.type
_entity.pdbx_description
1 polymer ?
#
loop_
_entity_poly.entity_id
_entity_poly.type
_entity_poly.pdbx_seq_one_letter_code
_entity_poly.pdbx_strand_id
1 'polypeptide(L)'
;MAFSHWPLAISLLEELKIKNYFLILHFAFCILHFVSATAQTQTPLYIVNGVEMESVQHIPEQNIEHIDHLPANEATVAKYGDRANNGVIIVTLRYDKEAKFTGGKSLVDYVGERVKWPENFGVARYVARYTIGADGSFKLGTELESTDHQLRKRVLKVLQSLPKWEPATKQGKAVDSEYVLHVQLPRGKTMPKEPYIVIR
;
A
#
# COMPACT_ATOMS: atom_id res chain seq x y z
N MET A 1 -30.08 -83.08 8.03
CA MET A 1 -30.65 -81.94 8.81
C MET A 1 -29.58 -80.92 9.01
N ALA A 2 -29.84 -79.72 8.56
CA ALA A 2 -29.19 -78.47 8.89
C ALA A 2 -28.82 -77.64 7.64
N PHE A 3 -29.74 -76.79 7.18
CA PHE A 3 -29.42 -75.59 6.39
C PHE A 3 -30.61 -74.64 6.47
N SER A 4 -30.77 -73.95 7.62
CA SER A 4 -31.87 -72.99 7.77
C SER A 4 -31.48 -71.63 8.44
N HIS A 5 -30.17 -71.33 8.50
CA HIS A 5 -29.75 -70.06 9.11
C HIS A 5 -29.01 -69.05 8.21
N TRP A 6 -28.94 -69.30 6.89
CA TRP A 6 -28.24 -68.39 5.97
C TRP A 6 -28.98 -67.12 5.54
N PRO A 7 -30.31 -67.03 5.50
CA PRO A 7 -31.01 -65.83 5.02
C PRO A 7 -30.87 -64.62 5.94
N LEU A 8 -30.78 -64.85 7.28
CA LEU A 8 -30.69 -63.75 8.26
C LEU A 8 -29.32 -63.00 8.21
N ALA A 9 -28.26 -63.71 7.91
CA ALA A 9 -26.92 -63.11 7.84
C ALA A 9 -26.73 -62.21 6.61
N ILE A 10 -27.36 -62.58 5.52
CA ILE A 10 -27.33 -61.80 4.26
C ILE A 10 -28.18 -60.52 4.42
N SER A 11 -29.32 -60.59 5.04
CA SER A 11 -30.17 -59.43 5.32
C SER A 11 -29.50 -58.41 6.26
N LEU A 12 -28.78 -58.87 7.29
CA LEU A 12 -28.02 -57.98 8.19
C LEU A 12 -26.85 -57.30 7.47
N LEU A 13 -26.17 -58.00 6.58
CA LEU A 13 -25.06 -57.43 5.78
C LEU A 13 -25.54 -56.40 4.77
N GLU A 14 -26.71 -56.58 4.17
CA GLU A 14 -27.32 -55.61 3.26
C GLU A 14 -27.81 -54.36 4.01
N GLU A 15 -28.40 -54.47 5.20
CA GLU A 15 -28.77 -53.35 6.05
C GLU A 15 -27.57 -52.55 6.53
N LEU A 16 -26.48 -53.22 6.91
CA LEU A 16 -25.24 -52.59 7.29
C LEU A 16 -24.56 -51.82 6.15
N LYS A 17 -24.61 -52.36 4.93
CA LYS A 17 -24.12 -51.66 3.72
C LYS A 17 -24.96 -50.42 3.43
N ILE A 18 -26.26 -50.50 3.49
CA ILE A 18 -27.15 -49.34 3.23
C ILE A 18 -26.95 -48.26 4.26
N LYS A 19 -26.83 -48.59 5.56
CA LYS A 19 -26.52 -47.62 6.60
C LYS A 19 -25.19 -46.92 6.41
N ASN A 20 -24.14 -47.68 6.02
CA ASN A 20 -22.84 -47.10 5.70
C ASN A 20 -22.88 -46.18 4.46
N TYR A 21 -23.60 -46.52 3.41
CA TYR A 21 -23.81 -45.65 2.26
C TYR A 21 -24.53 -44.34 2.62
N PHE A 22 -25.56 -44.42 3.49
CA PHE A 22 -26.25 -43.23 3.98
C PHE A 22 -25.35 -42.36 4.84
N LEU A 23 -24.52 -42.95 5.68
CA LEU A 23 -23.54 -42.22 6.51
C LEU A 23 -22.48 -41.52 5.65
N ILE A 24 -21.93 -42.20 4.64
CA ILE A 24 -20.96 -41.66 3.69
C ILE A 24 -21.58 -40.55 2.83
N LEU A 25 -22.83 -40.75 2.37
CA LEU A 25 -23.54 -39.75 1.59
C LEU A 25 -23.86 -38.49 2.43
N HIS A 26 -24.20 -38.68 3.71
CA HIS A 26 -24.44 -37.56 4.64
C HIS A 26 -23.15 -36.80 4.99
N PHE A 27 -22.04 -37.51 5.15
CA PHE A 27 -20.73 -36.91 5.37
C PHE A 27 -20.22 -36.16 4.12
N ALA A 28 -20.42 -36.72 2.93
CA ALA A 28 -20.08 -36.07 1.66
C ALA A 28 -20.94 -34.81 1.44
N PHE A 29 -22.24 -34.85 1.79
CA PHE A 29 -23.14 -33.70 1.72
C PHE A 29 -22.76 -32.61 2.71
N CYS A 30 -22.35 -32.96 3.94
CA CYS A 30 -21.83 -31.99 4.90
C CYS A 30 -20.51 -31.34 4.45
N ILE A 31 -19.60 -32.11 3.80
CA ILE A 31 -18.34 -31.54 3.27
C ILE A 31 -18.62 -30.58 2.11
N LEU A 32 -19.58 -30.89 1.24
CA LEU A 32 -19.98 -30.00 0.13
C LEU A 32 -20.60 -28.67 0.62
N HIS A 33 -21.22 -28.64 1.81
CA HIS A 33 -21.76 -27.41 2.38
C HIS A 33 -20.70 -26.58 3.13
N PHE A 34 -19.56 -27.16 3.52
CA PHE A 34 -18.46 -26.45 4.17
C PHE A 34 -17.52 -25.71 3.22
N VAL A 35 -17.58 -26.01 1.89
CA VAL A 35 -16.64 -25.42 0.91
C VAL A 35 -17.14 -24.08 0.35
N SER A 36 -18.30 -23.60 0.74
CA SER A 36 -18.86 -22.34 0.22
C SER A 36 -18.81 -21.16 1.18
N ALA A 37 -17.99 -21.22 2.24
CA ALA A 37 -17.58 -20.03 2.93
C ALA A 37 -16.42 -19.38 2.14
N THR A 38 -16.71 -18.86 0.95
CA THR A 38 -15.87 -17.80 0.39
C THR A 38 -15.90 -16.70 1.45
N ALA A 39 -14.79 -16.51 2.16
CA ALA A 39 -14.56 -15.30 2.92
C ALA A 39 -14.65 -14.18 1.88
N GLN A 40 -15.82 -13.59 1.71
CA GLN A 40 -15.95 -12.30 1.06
C GLN A 40 -15.05 -11.38 1.88
N THR A 41 -13.92 -10.99 1.30
CA THR A 41 -13.14 -9.89 1.82
C THR A 41 -14.09 -8.70 1.84
N GLN A 42 -14.63 -8.42 3.03
CA GLN A 42 -15.56 -7.33 3.24
C GLN A 42 -14.75 -6.04 3.17
N THR A 43 -14.49 -5.56 1.95
CA THR A 43 -13.80 -4.30 1.75
C THR A 43 -14.75 -3.16 2.09
N PRO A 44 -14.31 -2.16 2.88
CA PRO A 44 -15.09 -0.96 3.13
C PRO A 44 -15.25 -0.16 1.83
N LEU A 45 -16.24 0.72 1.79
CA LEU A 45 -16.38 1.70 0.72
C LEU A 45 -15.32 2.79 0.92
N TYR A 46 -14.49 3.06 -0.10
CA TYR A 46 -13.52 4.15 -0.07
C TYR A 46 -14.08 5.39 -0.75
N ILE A 47 -14.01 6.54 -0.07
CA ILE A 47 -14.37 7.85 -0.61
C ILE A 47 -13.17 8.78 -0.50
N VAL A 48 -12.61 9.19 -1.64
CA VAL A 48 -11.42 10.03 -1.71
C VAL A 48 -11.80 11.40 -2.26
N ASN A 49 -11.65 12.46 -1.48
CA ASN A 49 -12.10 13.81 -1.81
C ASN A 49 -13.55 13.85 -2.33
N GLY A 50 -14.44 13.01 -1.75
CA GLY A 50 -15.84 12.93 -2.14
C GLY A 50 -16.13 12.02 -3.37
N VAL A 51 -15.12 11.43 -3.97
CA VAL A 51 -15.25 10.49 -5.10
C VAL A 51 -15.04 9.07 -4.61
N GLU A 52 -15.93 8.18 -5.02
CA GLU A 52 -15.84 6.77 -4.71
C GLU A 52 -14.72 6.09 -5.49
N MET A 53 -13.92 5.25 -4.79
CA MET A 53 -12.78 4.52 -5.35
C MET A 53 -12.79 3.06 -4.93
N GLU A 54 -12.28 2.18 -5.77
CA GLU A 54 -12.17 0.73 -5.46
C GLU A 54 -11.03 0.43 -4.50
N SER A 55 -9.97 1.23 -4.51
CA SER A 55 -8.79 1.04 -3.67
C SER A 55 -8.07 2.36 -3.41
N VAL A 56 -7.40 2.45 -2.27
CA VAL A 56 -6.57 3.60 -1.87
C VAL A 56 -5.08 3.27 -1.80
N GLN A 57 -4.68 2.04 -2.17
CA GLN A 57 -3.29 1.56 -2.07
C GLN A 57 -2.29 2.34 -2.95
N HIS A 58 -2.78 2.98 -4.00
CA HIS A 58 -1.96 3.80 -4.89
C HIS A 58 -1.76 5.24 -4.41
N ILE A 59 -2.44 5.64 -3.32
CA ILE A 59 -2.34 6.99 -2.75
C ILE A 59 -1.11 7.04 -1.83
N PRO A 60 -0.12 7.91 -2.10
CA PRO A 60 1.02 8.09 -1.21
C PRO A 60 0.57 8.63 0.15
N GLU A 61 1.11 8.06 1.24
CA GLU A 61 0.76 8.46 2.61
C GLU A 61 0.97 9.96 2.85
N GLN A 62 2.04 10.54 2.30
CA GLN A 62 2.34 11.98 2.43
C GLN A 62 1.27 12.88 1.82
N ASN A 63 0.48 12.37 0.87
CA ASN A 63 -0.62 13.13 0.26
C ASN A 63 -1.93 13.03 1.04
N ILE A 64 -1.99 12.18 2.06
CA ILE A 64 -3.17 12.05 2.92
C ILE A 64 -3.14 13.16 3.97
N GLU A 65 -4.19 13.95 4.02
CA GLU A 65 -4.39 14.99 5.03
C GLU A 65 -5.14 14.45 6.24
N HIS A 66 -6.21 13.68 5.97
CA HIS A 66 -7.08 13.12 7.00
C HIS A 66 -7.74 11.82 6.54
N ILE A 67 -8.01 10.93 7.49
CA ILE A 67 -8.78 9.69 7.27
C ILE A 67 -9.86 9.62 8.33
N ASP A 68 -11.14 9.52 7.89
CA ASP A 68 -12.27 9.21 8.73
C ASP A 68 -12.74 7.77 8.51
N HIS A 69 -13.09 7.11 9.57
CA HIS A 69 -13.67 5.77 9.52
C HIS A 69 -15.12 5.80 10.04
N LEU A 70 -16.08 5.52 9.16
CA LEU A 70 -17.48 5.36 9.52
C LEU A 70 -17.81 3.88 9.67
N PRO A 71 -18.35 3.46 10.84
CA PRO A 71 -18.69 2.07 11.07
C PRO A 71 -19.85 1.62 10.17
N ALA A 72 -19.93 0.31 9.93
CA ALA A 72 -21.07 -0.32 9.27
C ALA A 72 -22.29 -0.24 10.20
N ASN A 73 -23.19 0.67 9.93
CA ASN A 73 -24.46 0.83 10.64
C ASN A 73 -25.55 1.41 9.72
N GLU A 74 -26.77 1.40 10.21
CA GLU A 74 -27.95 1.85 9.45
C GLU A 74 -27.82 3.30 8.95
N ALA A 75 -27.29 4.20 9.77
CA ALA A 75 -27.08 5.60 9.39
C ALA A 75 -26.04 5.75 8.26
N THR A 76 -24.97 4.97 8.30
CA THR A 76 -23.92 4.95 7.26
C THR A 76 -24.47 4.38 5.95
N VAL A 77 -25.23 3.28 6.03
CA VAL A 77 -25.87 2.68 4.86
C VAL A 77 -26.94 3.59 4.27
N ALA A 78 -27.74 4.25 5.10
CA ALA A 78 -28.74 5.24 4.63
C ALA A 78 -28.09 6.40 3.86
N LYS A 79 -26.90 6.82 4.25
CA LYS A 79 -26.17 7.95 3.61
C LYS A 79 -25.41 7.52 2.34
N TYR A 80 -24.80 6.35 2.33
CA TYR A 80 -23.86 5.94 1.28
C TYR A 80 -24.34 4.71 0.47
N GLY A 81 -25.53 4.17 0.78
CA GLY A 81 -26.12 3.02 0.10
C GLY A 81 -25.55 1.67 0.56
N ASP A 82 -26.00 0.59 -0.08
CA ASP A 82 -25.66 -0.80 0.28
C ASP A 82 -24.17 -1.13 0.20
N ARG A 83 -23.39 -0.37 -0.56
CA ARG A 83 -21.92 -0.53 -0.64
C ARG A 83 -21.22 -0.18 0.65
N ALA A 84 -21.88 0.55 1.55
CA ALA A 84 -21.38 0.90 2.88
C ALA A 84 -21.68 -0.16 3.96
N ASN A 85 -22.21 -1.34 3.59
CA ASN A 85 -22.49 -2.42 4.54
C ASN A 85 -21.26 -2.93 5.31
N ASN A 86 -20.05 -2.64 4.82
CA ASN A 86 -18.78 -2.95 5.48
C ASN A 86 -18.10 -1.70 6.09
N GLY A 87 -18.84 -0.61 6.25
CA GLY A 87 -18.33 0.69 6.66
C GLY A 87 -17.78 1.52 5.50
N VAL A 88 -17.40 2.76 5.81
CA VAL A 88 -16.84 3.72 4.85
C VAL A 88 -15.52 4.27 5.38
N ILE A 89 -14.52 4.34 4.52
CA ILE A 89 -13.27 5.04 4.78
C ILE A 89 -13.24 6.27 3.89
N ILE A 90 -13.24 7.45 4.53
CA ILE A 90 -13.18 8.73 3.84
C ILE A 90 -11.75 9.23 3.93
N VAL A 91 -11.12 9.43 2.77
CA VAL A 91 -9.76 9.95 2.66
C VAL A 91 -9.80 11.36 2.11
N THR A 92 -9.27 12.30 2.86
CA THR A 92 -9.07 13.68 2.40
C THR A 92 -7.61 13.84 1.99
N LEU A 93 -7.38 14.24 0.74
CA LEU A 93 -6.05 14.45 0.22
C LEU A 93 -5.61 15.91 0.41
N ARG A 94 -4.30 16.09 0.57
CA ARG A 94 -3.66 17.41 0.59
C ARG A 94 -3.78 18.11 -0.76
N TYR A 95 -3.69 17.31 -1.85
CA TYR A 95 -3.71 17.78 -3.23
C TYR A 95 -4.63 16.91 -4.08
N ASP A 96 -5.36 17.52 -5.01
CA ASP A 96 -6.11 16.77 -6.04
C ASP A 96 -5.14 16.22 -7.09
N LYS A 97 -4.07 16.98 -7.36
CA LYS A 97 -2.96 16.61 -8.22
C LYS A 97 -1.65 17.01 -7.56
N GLU A 98 -0.72 16.08 -7.43
CA GLU A 98 0.63 16.35 -6.91
C GLU A 98 1.46 17.18 -7.88
N ALA A 99 2.49 17.86 -7.35
CA ALA A 99 3.44 18.57 -8.20
C ALA A 99 4.22 17.57 -9.07
N LYS A 100 4.41 17.94 -10.36
CA LYS A 100 5.07 17.08 -11.32
C LYS A 100 6.41 17.67 -11.76
N PHE A 101 7.45 16.85 -11.65
CA PHE A 101 8.78 17.23 -12.14
C PHE A 101 8.82 17.19 -13.67
N THR A 102 9.27 18.29 -14.31
CA THR A 102 9.31 18.40 -15.77
C THR A 102 10.66 18.00 -16.37
N GLY A 103 11.69 17.79 -15.54
CA GLY A 103 13.06 17.50 -15.98
C GLY A 103 13.36 16.03 -16.28
N GLY A 104 12.36 15.14 -16.25
CA GLY A 104 12.53 13.71 -16.49
C GLY A 104 11.54 12.86 -15.69
N LYS A 105 11.91 11.61 -15.37
CA LYS A 105 11.03 10.69 -14.64
C LYS A 105 10.77 11.14 -13.19
N SER A 106 11.83 11.47 -12.47
CA SER A 106 11.74 11.95 -11.09
C SER A 106 12.92 12.87 -10.75
N LEU A 107 12.75 13.67 -9.68
CA LEU A 107 13.85 14.46 -9.14
C LEU A 107 15.03 13.60 -8.67
N VAL A 108 14.73 12.46 -8.02
CA VAL A 108 15.77 11.53 -7.55
C VAL A 108 16.58 10.96 -8.71
N ASP A 109 15.92 10.58 -9.82
CA ASP A 109 16.61 10.11 -11.01
C ASP A 109 17.46 11.23 -11.64
N TYR A 110 16.87 12.41 -11.80
CA TYR A 110 17.56 13.58 -12.36
C TYR A 110 18.83 13.92 -11.58
N VAL A 111 18.76 13.95 -10.26
CA VAL A 111 19.91 14.22 -9.37
C VAL A 111 20.92 13.08 -9.45
N GLY A 112 20.46 11.83 -9.35
CA GLY A 112 21.34 10.66 -9.34
C GLY A 112 22.12 10.45 -10.64
N GLU A 113 21.56 10.84 -11.79
CA GLU A 113 22.24 10.80 -13.09
C GLU A 113 23.31 11.89 -13.22
N ARG A 114 23.11 13.05 -12.59
CA ARG A 114 24.01 14.21 -12.68
C ARG A 114 25.09 14.27 -11.59
N VAL A 115 24.85 13.60 -10.48
CA VAL A 115 25.84 13.46 -9.42
C VAL A 115 26.84 12.37 -9.79
N LYS A 116 28.02 12.76 -10.25
CA LYS A 116 29.14 11.83 -10.49
C LYS A 116 29.63 11.31 -9.13
N TRP A 117 29.37 10.04 -8.83
CA TRP A 117 29.80 9.37 -7.61
C TRP A 117 30.80 8.28 -7.95
N PRO A 118 32.10 8.42 -7.56
CA PRO A 118 33.13 7.43 -7.87
C PRO A 118 32.84 6.08 -7.21
N GLU A 119 33.15 4.99 -7.92
CA GLU A 119 32.91 3.62 -7.43
C GLU A 119 33.67 3.27 -6.15
N ASN A 120 34.84 3.90 -5.95
CA ASN A 120 35.68 3.73 -4.76
C ASN A 120 35.16 4.51 -3.55
N PHE A 121 34.13 5.34 -3.71
CA PHE A 121 33.50 6.03 -2.58
C PHE A 121 32.51 5.08 -1.91
N GLY A 122 32.41 5.17 -0.59
CA GLY A 122 31.42 4.40 0.19
C GLY A 122 29.98 4.74 -0.18
N VAL A 123 29.04 4.00 0.40
CA VAL A 123 27.61 4.34 0.27
C VAL A 123 27.34 5.60 1.09
N ALA A 124 26.72 6.57 0.48
CA ALA A 124 26.36 7.84 1.11
C ALA A 124 24.91 8.22 0.85
N ARG A 125 24.31 8.94 1.80
CA ARG A 125 22.91 9.37 1.75
C ARG A 125 22.79 10.85 2.04
N TYR A 126 21.89 11.49 1.31
CA TYR A 126 21.43 12.85 1.53
C TYR A 126 19.92 12.89 1.53
N VAL A 127 19.31 13.41 2.60
CA VAL A 127 17.86 13.54 2.75
C VAL A 127 17.54 14.97 3.16
N ALA A 128 16.60 15.59 2.43
CA ALA A 128 16.15 16.95 2.74
C ALA A 128 14.69 17.15 2.37
N ARG A 129 14.00 18.01 3.12
CA ARG A 129 12.69 18.52 2.72
C ARG A 129 12.84 19.52 1.59
N TYR A 130 11.83 19.63 0.74
CA TYR A 130 11.74 20.69 -0.25
C TYR A 130 10.30 21.05 -0.51
N THR A 131 10.08 22.28 -0.94
CA THR A 131 8.75 22.80 -1.30
C THR A 131 8.73 23.14 -2.78
N ILE A 132 7.64 22.80 -3.44
CA ILE A 132 7.31 23.31 -4.77
C ILE A 132 6.23 24.36 -4.58
N GLY A 133 6.56 25.60 -4.96
CA GLY A 133 5.64 26.72 -4.87
C GLY A 133 4.49 26.60 -5.88
N ALA A 134 3.41 27.32 -5.63
CA ALA A 134 2.28 27.44 -6.55
C ALA A 134 2.68 27.99 -7.94
N ASP A 135 3.83 28.65 -8.02
CA ASP A 135 4.44 29.15 -9.28
C ASP A 135 5.36 28.12 -9.97
N GLY A 136 5.46 26.90 -9.42
CA GLY A 136 6.35 25.84 -9.89
C GLY A 136 7.81 26.01 -9.49
N SER A 137 8.14 26.95 -8.61
CA SER A 137 9.52 27.15 -8.12
C SER A 137 9.90 26.07 -7.09
N PHE A 138 11.17 25.61 -7.15
CA PHE A 138 11.74 24.69 -6.19
C PHE A 138 12.44 25.49 -5.06
N LYS A 139 12.15 25.13 -3.81
CA LYS A 139 12.78 25.68 -2.63
C LYS A 139 13.28 24.55 -1.72
N LEU A 140 14.60 24.47 -1.53
CA LEU A 140 15.17 23.52 -0.57
C LEU A 140 14.84 23.96 0.86
N GLY A 141 14.35 23.01 1.65
CA GLY A 141 13.99 23.19 3.07
C GLY A 141 15.04 22.59 4.00
N THR A 142 14.58 22.00 5.10
CA THR A 142 15.43 21.43 6.15
C THR A 142 16.16 20.17 5.66
N GLU A 143 17.47 20.15 5.88
CA GLU A 143 18.29 18.94 5.74
C GLU A 143 17.99 17.98 6.89
N LEU A 144 17.62 16.74 6.57
CA LEU A 144 17.26 15.72 7.55
C LEU A 144 18.40 14.74 7.82
N GLU A 145 19.18 14.42 6.77
CA GLU A 145 20.32 13.49 6.87
C GLU A 145 21.39 13.86 5.83
N SER A 146 22.64 13.79 6.24
CA SER A 146 23.78 13.96 5.34
C SER A 146 24.96 13.15 5.87
N THR A 147 25.20 11.98 5.28
CA THR A 147 26.25 11.06 5.74
C THR A 147 27.61 11.34 5.09
N ASP A 148 27.65 12.14 4.03
CA ASP A 148 28.85 12.48 3.31
C ASP A 148 28.83 13.91 2.75
N HIS A 149 29.86 14.72 3.10
CA HIS A 149 29.97 16.11 2.67
C HIS A 149 30.12 16.28 1.16
N GLN A 150 30.81 15.36 0.47
CA GLN A 150 31.01 15.43 -0.97
C GLN A 150 29.70 15.14 -1.72
N LEU A 151 28.93 14.15 -1.24
CA LEU A 151 27.59 13.88 -1.78
C LEU A 151 26.71 15.12 -1.63
N ARG A 152 26.64 15.65 -0.39
CA ARG A 152 25.86 16.87 -0.10
C ARG A 152 26.20 18.00 -1.06
N LYS A 153 27.48 18.35 -1.21
CA LYS A 153 27.95 19.43 -2.09
C LYS A 153 27.53 19.21 -3.56
N ARG A 154 27.63 17.99 -4.05
CA ARG A 154 27.28 17.64 -5.44
C ARG A 154 25.77 17.67 -5.66
N VAL A 155 24.98 17.16 -4.71
CA VAL A 155 23.51 17.23 -4.76
C VAL A 155 23.05 18.70 -4.78
N LEU A 156 23.54 19.52 -3.83
CA LEU A 156 23.17 20.93 -3.76
C LEU A 156 23.49 21.69 -5.07
N LYS A 157 24.62 21.36 -5.72
CA LYS A 157 24.99 21.95 -7.01
C LYS A 157 23.97 21.62 -8.11
N VAL A 158 23.47 20.39 -8.15
CA VAL A 158 22.45 19.98 -9.13
C VAL A 158 21.11 20.66 -8.84
N LEU A 159 20.73 20.78 -7.57
CA LEU A 159 19.48 21.40 -7.16
C LEU A 159 19.39 22.92 -7.49
N GLN A 160 20.52 23.60 -7.70
CA GLN A 160 20.55 25.02 -8.07
C GLN A 160 20.08 25.29 -9.52
N SER A 161 20.03 24.25 -10.37
CA SER A 161 19.72 24.38 -11.80
C SER A 161 18.54 23.50 -12.22
N LEU A 162 17.56 23.33 -11.35
CA LEU A 162 16.37 22.55 -11.65
C LEU A 162 15.44 23.30 -12.64
N PRO A 163 14.75 22.56 -13.54
CA PRO A 163 13.67 23.13 -14.32
C PRO A 163 12.48 23.50 -13.43
N LYS A 164 11.60 24.37 -13.91
CA LYS A 164 10.34 24.65 -13.25
C LYS A 164 9.47 23.38 -13.20
N TRP A 165 8.67 23.29 -12.15
CA TRP A 165 7.72 22.20 -11.95
C TRP A 165 6.32 22.58 -12.40
N GLU A 166 5.47 21.58 -12.71
CA GLU A 166 4.03 21.75 -12.68
C GLU A 166 3.61 21.73 -11.20
N PRO A 167 2.98 22.78 -10.65
CA PRO A 167 2.64 22.83 -9.23
C PRO A 167 1.54 21.84 -8.87
N ALA A 168 1.44 21.50 -7.58
CA ALA A 168 0.30 20.77 -7.04
C ALA A 168 -0.97 21.62 -7.14
N THR A 169 -2.12 20.95 -7.22
CA THR A 169 -3.41 21.65 -7.22
C THR A 169 -4.32 21.13 -6.12
N LYS A 170 -5.12 22.05 -5.53
CA LYS A 170 -6.21 21.76 -4.61
C LYS A 170 -7.42 22.55 -5.03
N GLN A 171 -8.56 21.88 -5.27
CA GLN A 171 -9.78 22.51 -5.82
C GLN A 171 -9.53 23.32 -7.10
N GLY A 172 -8.69 22.76 -7.98
CA GLY A 172 -8.33 23.38 -9.26
C GLY A 172 -7.38 24.58 -9.17
N LYS A 173 -6.93 24.98 -7.98
CA LYS A 173 -5.97 26.08 -7.77
C LYS A 173 -4.58 25.53 -7.49
N ALA A 174 -3.56 26.17 -8.05
CA ALA A 174 -2.17 25.87 -7.73
C ALA A 174 -1.87 26.20 -6.28
N VAL A 175 -1.19 25.29 -5.57
CA VAL A 175 -0.84 25.42 -4.15
C VAL A 175 0.61 24.99 -3.92
N ASP A 176 1.20 25.51 -2.83
CA ASP A 176 2.50 25.04 -2.35
C ASP A 176 2.40 23.60 -1.88
N SER A 177 3.44 22.80 -2.13
CA SER A 177 3.48 21.39 -1.77
C SER A 177 4.84 20.99 -1.25
N GLU A 178 4.87 20.19 -0.17
CA GLU A 178 6.10 19.77 0.52
C GLU A 178 6.38 18.31 0.26
N TYR A 179 7.67 18.00 0.01
CA TYR A 179 8.16 16.67 -0.30
C TYR A 179 9.49 16.38 0.42
N VAL A 180 9.93 15.13 0.34
CA VAL A 180 11.24 14.71 0.85
C VAL A 180 12.07 14.13 -0.28
N LEU A 181 13.26 14.69 -0.49
CA LEU A 181 14.26 14.18 -1.41
C LEU A 181 15.14 13.16 -0.69
N HIS A 182 15.21 11.95 -1.22
CA HIS A 182 16.12 10.90 -0.79
C HIS A 182 17.13 10.59 -1.90
N VAL A 183 18.38 10.93 -1.73
CA VAL A 183 19.47 10.57 -2.63
C VAL A 183 20.42 9.63 -1.95
N GLN A 184 20.59 8.42 -2.47
CA GLN A 184 21.58 7.46 -2.00
C GLN A 184 22.43 6.98 -3.16
N LEU A 185 23.74 7.03 -3.02
CA LEU A 185 24.71 6.61 -4.02
C LEU A 185 25.80 5.74 -3.38
N PRO A 186 26.29 4.71 -4.10
CA PRO A 186 25.78 4.20 -5.38
C PRO A 186 24.35 3.66 -5.26
N ARG A 187 23.58 3.72 -6.34
CA ARG A 187 22.21 3.14 -6.34
C ARG A 187 22.25 1.64 -6.12
N GLY A 188 21.25 1.11 -5.41
CA GLY A 188 21.11 -0.33 -5.15
C GLY A 188 22.07 -0.89 -4.08
N LYS A 189 22.92 -0.06 -3.48
CA LYS A 189 23.75 -0.46 -2.33
C LYS A 189 23.05 -0.10 -1.02
N THR A 190 23.20 -0.96 -0.01
CA THR A 190 22.69 -0.68 1.33
C THR A 190 23.67 0.14 2.14
N MET A 191 23.19 1.03 3.01
CA MET A 191 24.03 1.72 3.99
C MET A 191 24.70 0.70 4.91
N PRO A 192 25.99 0.86 5.26
CA PRO A 192 26.63 0.06 6.30
C PRO A 192 25.81 0.13 7.58
N LYS A 193 25.60 -1.02 8.23
CA LYS A 193 25.01 -1.03 9.57
C LYS A 193 25.99 -0.34 10.53
N GLU A 194 25.52 0.63 11.29
CA GLU A 194 26.32 1.19 12.36
C GLU A 194 26.69 0.08 13.35
N PRO A 195 27.98 -0.02 13.77
CA PRO A 195 28.34 -0.98 14.79
C PRO A 195 27.62 -0.62 16.10
N TYR A 196 26.83 -1.55 16.61
CA TYR A 196 26.21 -1.38 17.92
C TYR A 196 27.29 -1.28 18.98
N ILE A 197 27.39 -0.14 19.64
CA ILE A 197 28.25 0.02 20.84
C ILE A 197 27.46 -0.66 21.98
N VAL A 198 27.87 -1.87 22.36
CA VAL A 198 27.39 -2.51 23.58
C VAL A 198 28.14 -1.83 24.76
N ILE A 199 27.49 -0.90 25.42
CA ILE A 199 27.96 -0.38 26.71
C ILE A 199 27.75 -1.50 27.73
N ARG A 200 28.85 -2.10 28.20
CA ARG A 200 28.89 -3.06 29.30
C ARG A 200 29.00 -2.35 30.63
#